data_68a9edf0ac7cbe85062681a9bf613ce5
#
_entry.id   68a9edf0ac7cbe85062681a9bf613ce5
#
_cell.length_a   1.000
_cell.length_b   1.000
_cell.length_c   1.000
_cell.angle_alpha   90.00
_cell.angle_beta   90.00
_cell.angle_gamma   90.00
#
_symmetry.space_group_name_H-M   'P 1'
#
loop_
_entity.id
_entity.type
_entity.pdbx_description
1 polymer ?
#
loop_
_entity_poly.entity_id
_entity_poly.type
_entity_poly.pdbx_seq_one_letter_code
_entity_poly.pdbx_strand_id
1 'polypeptide(L)' 'MKLEKLKGLLVEHKKTYADLAELLGVSITTINSKMNGKTQFDVVEATMISDWLGLDCSSRVDIFLHNNLHSVQVMS' A
#
# COMPACT_ATOMS: atom_id res chain seq x y z
N MET A 1 2.08 7.75 -3.00
CA MET A 1 1.30 6.49 -3.04
C MET A 1 -0.06 6.73 -3.64
N LYS A 2 -0.51 5.85 -4.47
CA LYS A 2 -1.83 5.96 -5.12
C LYS A 2 -2.87 5.20 -4.31
N LEU A 3 -3.40 5.86 -3.30
CA LEU A 3 -4.35 5.25 -2.37
C LEU A 3 -5.66 4.80 -3.05
N GLU A 4 -6.11 5.55 -4.04
CA GLU A 4 -7.32 5.17 -4.78
C GLU A 4 -7.14 3.83 -5.47
N LYS A 5 -5.98 3.59 -6.04
CA LYS A 5 -5.67 2.33 -6.68
C LYS A 5 -5.62 1.19 -5.67
N LEU A 6 -5.04 1.45 -4.51
CA LEU A 6 -5.00 0.47 -3.43
C LEU A 6 -6.41 0.14 -2.94
N LYS A 7 -7.25 1.14 -2.77
CA LYS A 7 -8.65 0.92 -2.39
C LYS A 7 -9.36 0.02 -3.41
N GLY A 8 -9.15 0.29 -4.70
CA GLY A 8 -9.73 -0.52 -5.76
C GLY A 8 -9.27 -1.97 -5.71
N LEU A 9 -7.99 -2.19 -5.45
CA LEU A 9 -7.44 -3.54 -5.33
C LEU A 9 -8.01 -4.29 -4.13
N LEU A 10 -8.19 -3.62 -3.01
CA LEU A 10 -8.80 -4.24 -1.84
C LEU A 10 -10.21 -4.73 -2.16
N VAL A 11 -11.00 -3.89 -2.82
CA VAL A 11 -12.36 -4.27 -3.24
C VAL A 11 -12.32 -5.44 -4.21
N GLU A 12 -11.43 -5.37 -5.19
CA GLU A 12 -11.28 -6.43 -6.20
C GLU A 12 -10.95 -7.78 -5.58
N HIS A 13 -10.08 -7.77 -4.56
CA HIS A 13 -9.67 -8.98 -3.85
C HIS A 13 -10.59 -9.32 -2.68
N LYS A 14 -11.68 -8.56 -2.51
CA LYS A 14 -12.65 -8.76 -1.42
C LYS A 14 -12.00 -8.67 -0.05
N LYS A 15 -11.08 -7.73 0.11
CA LYS A 15 -10.38 -7.47 1.37
C LYS A 15 -10.93 -6.21 2.01
N THR A 16 -10.97 -6.21 3.35
CA THR A 16 -11.43 -5.05 4.11
C THR A 16 -10.26 -4.39 4.83
N TYR A 17 -10.51 -3.22 5.39
CA TYR A 17 -9.50 -2.56 6.22
C TYR A 17 -9.16 -3.39 7.46
N ALA A 18 -10.14 -4.13 7.99
CA ALA A 18 -9.88 -5.03 9.11
C ALA A 18 -8.91 -6.15 8.71
N ASP A 19 -9.07 -6.69 7.50
CA ASP A 19 -8.15 -7.70 6.98
C ASP A 19 -6.75 -7.13 6.84
N LEU A 20 -6.64 -5.91 6.35
CA LEU A 20 -5.36 -5.24 6.18
C LEU A 20 -4.71 -4.95 7.53
N ALA A 21 -5.50 -4.53 8.51
CA ALA A 21 -5.00 -4.29 9.87
C ALA A 21 -4.43 -5.58 10.48
N GLU A 22 -5.12 -6.68 10.28
CA GLU A 22 -4.66 -7.99 10.75
C GLU A 22 -3.35 -8.39 10.06
N LEU A 23 -3.26 -8.19 8.77
CA LEU A 23 -2.04 -8.49 8.01
C LEU A 23 -0.84 -7.75 8.58
N LEU A 24 -1.01 -6.46 8.85
CA LEU A 24 0.09 -5.60 9.28
C LEU A 24 0.31 -5.58 10.79
N GLY A 25 -0.60 -6.20 11.55
CA GLY A 25 -0.49 -6.22 13.01
C GLY A 25 -0.73 -4.86 13.64
N VAL A 26 -1.61 -4.05 13.07
CA VAL A 26 -1.94 -2.72 13.58
C VAL A 26 -3.45 -2.59 13.77
N SER A 27 -3.90 -1.51 14.41
CA SER A 27 -5.34 -1.29 14.61
C SER A 27 -6.00 -0.82 13.31
N ILE A 28 -7.31 -1.00 13.24
CA ILE A 28 -8.09 -0.52 12.10
C ILE A 28 -8.05 1.01 12.03
N THR A 29 -7.95 1.67 13.17
CA THR A 29 -7.79 3.13 13.22
C THR A 29 -6.51 3.56 12.51
N THR A 30 -5.42 2.82 12.73
CA THR A 30 -4.16 3.07 12.05
C THR A 30 -4.31 2.89 10.54
N ILE A 31 -5.02 1.84 10.12
CA ILE A 31 -5.27 1.62 8.70
C ILE A 31 -6.08 2.77 8.09
N ASN A 32 -7.13 3.22 8.80
CA ASN A 32 -7.92 4.36 8.34
C ASN A 32 -7.05 5.60 8.12
N SER A 33 -6.15 5.89 9.06
CA SER A 33 -5.23 7.03 8.93
C SER A 33 -4.33 6.89 7.70
N LYS A 34 -3.79 5.70 7.48
CA LYS A 34 -2.92 5.44 6.32
C LYS A 34 -3.69 5.53 5.01
N MET A 35 -4.90 4.98 4.98
CA MET A 35 -5.73 5.00 3.78
C MET A 35 -6.29 6.37 3.47
N ASN A 36 -6.36 7.26 4.46
CA ASN A 36 -6.79 8.64 4.27
C ASN A 36 -5.61 9.59 3.99
N GLY A 37 -4.39 9.05 3.94
CA GLY A 37 -3.22 9.83 3.62
C GLY A 37 -2.64 10.61 4.79
N LYS A 38 -3.15 10.42 6.01
CA LYS A 38 -2.62 11.12 7.19
C LYS A 38 -1.24 10.59 7.61
N THR A 39 -1.03 9.30 7.45
CA THR A 39 0.26 8.67 7.66
C THR A 39 0.56 7.81 6.43
N GLN A 40 1.82 7.46 6.25
CA GLN A 40 2.22 6.70 5.07
C GLN A 40 2.52 5.25 5.44
N PHE A 41 2.32 4.36 4.47
CA PHE A 41 2.83 3.00 4.58
C PHE A 41 4.34 3.04 4.39
N ASP A 42 5.06 2.29 5.21
CA ASP A 42 6.50 2.14 5.03
C ASP A 42 6.79 1.05 4.00
N VAL A 43 8.08 0.86 3.70
CA VAL A 43 8.50 -0.11 2.67
C VAL A 43 8.13 -1.54 3.07
N VAL A 44 8.28 -1.88 4.34
CA VAL A 44 7.94 -3.22 4.83
C VAL A 44 6.44 -3.47 4.68
N GLU A 45 5.63 -2.50 5.08
CA GLU A 45 4.17 -2.61 4.96
C GLU A 45 3.75 -2.72 3.50
N ALA A 46 4.34 -1.90 2.64
CA ALA A 46 4.03 -1.93 1.22
C ALA A 46 4.39 -3.29 0.60
N THR A 47 5.50 -3.86 1.01
CA THR A 47 5.92 -5.18 0.53
C THR A 47 4.95 -6.26 0.99
N MET A 48 4.54 -6.21 2.24
CA MET A 48 3.57 -7.18 2.78
C MET A 48 2.24 -7.11 2.04
N ILE A 49 1.76 -5.90 1.80
CA ILE A 49 0.50 -5.70 1.06
C ILE A 49 0.63 -6.20 -0.37
N SER A 50 1.73 -5.89 -1.01
CA SER A 50 1.97 -6.31 -2.40
C SER A 50 1.99 -7.82 -2.54
N ASP A 51 2.67 -8.50 -1.63
CA ASP A 51 2.73 -9.96 -1.63
C ASP A 51 1.35 -10.57 -1.34
N TRP A 52 0.64 -9.96 -0.39
CA TRP A 52 -0.69 -10.42 0.02
C TRP A 52 -1.71 -10.32 -1.12
N LEU A 53 -1.62 -9.25 -1.90
CA LEU A 53 -2.50 -9.03 -3.06
C LEU A 53 -1.97 -9.68 -4.33
N GLY A 54 -0.78 -10.24 -4.30
CA GLY A 54 -0.17 -10.87 -5.47
C GLY A 54 0.18 -9.89 -6.58
N LEU A 55 0.59 -8.68 -6.21
CA LEU A 55 0.91 -7.65 -7.20
C LEU A 55 2.23 -7.94 -7.90
N ASP A 56 2.27 -7.67 -9.19
CA ASP A 56 3.50 -7.76 -9.94
C ASP A 56 4.37 -6.51 -9.69
N CYS A 57 5.58 -6.52 -10.24
CA CYS A 57 6.53 -5.43 -10.06
C CYS A 57 5.97 -4.10 -10.56
N SER A 58 5.29 -4.12 -11.69
CA SER A 58 4.73 -2.93 -12.31
C SER A 58 3.66 -2.29 -11.43
N SER A 59 2.78 -3.11 -10.86
CA SER A 59 1.73 -2.64 -9.97
C SER A 59 2.30 -2.08 -8.68
N ARG A 60 3.34 -2.71 -8.13
CA ARG A 60 4.01 -2.23 -6.92
C ARG A 60 4.58 -0.84 -7.13
N VAL A 61 5.28 -0.65 -8.23
CA VAL A 61 5.87 0.65 -8.57
C VAL A 61 4.78 1.69 -8.72
N ASP A 62 3.71 1.36 -9.42
CA ASP A 62 2.63 2.29 -9.68
C ASP A 62 1.92 2.73 -8.40
N ILE A 63 1.70 1.83 -7.46
CA ILE A 63 0.93 2.12 -6.24
C ILE A 63 1.81 2.66 -5.12
N PHE A 64 2.89 1.98 -4.81
CA PHE A 64 3.65 2.23 -3.59
C PHE A 64 4.92 3.03 -3.81
N LEU A 65 5.56 2.87 -4.95
CA LEU A 65 6.87 3.44 -5.19
C LEU A 65 6.85 4.62 -6.15
N HIS A 66 5.66 5.03 -6.57
CA HIS A 66 5.53 6.10 -7.55
C HIS A 66 6.31 7.37 -7.15
N ASN A 67 6.11 7.84 -5.94
CA ASN A 67 6.79 9.04 -5.44
C ASN A 67 8.25 8.76 -5.10
N ASN A 68 8.54 7.56 -4.60
CA ASN A 68 9.90 7.17 -4.25
C ASN A 68 10.73 6.92 -5.49
N LEU A 69 10.09 6.48 -6.55
CA LEU A 69 10.75 6.24 -7.81
C LEU A 69 11.40 7.50 -8.34
N HIS A 70 10.76 8.64 -8.13
CA HIS A 70 11.29 9.93 -8.51
C HIS A 70 12.64 10.19 -7.82
N SER A 71 12.71 9.90 -6.53
CA SER A 71 13.95 10.05 -5.76
C SER A 71 15.02 9.08 -6.23
N VAL A 72 14.64 7.85 -6.55
CA VAL A 72 15.56 6.84 -7.04
C VAL A 72 16.16 7.27 -8.38
N GLN A 73 15.36 7.85 -9.25
CA GLN A 73 15.84 8.32 -10.53
C GLN A 73 16.90 9.42 -10.37
N VAL A 74 16.72 10.28 -9.39
CA VAL A 74 17.69 11.33 -9.12
C VAL A 74 19.03 10.74 -8.73
N MET A 75 19.01 9.65 -7.99
CA MET A 75 20.22 8.99 -7.57
C MET A 75 20.86 8.14 -8.65
N SER A 76 20.11 7.80 -9.63
CA SER A 76 20.59 7.00 -10.73
C SER A 76 21.27 7.86 -11.76
#